data_da12515ae167a22fa843e8d9deed1cd9
#
_entry.id   da12515ae167a22fa843e8d9deed1cd9
#
_cell.length_a   1.000
_cell.length_b   1.000
_cell.length_c   1.000
_cell.angle_alpha   90.00
_cell.angle_beta   90.00
_cell.angle_gamma   90.00
#
_symmetry.space_group_name_H-M   'P 1'
#
loop_
_entity.id
_entity.type
_entity.pdbx_description
1 polymer ?
#
loop_
_entity_poly.entity_id
_entity_poly.type
_entity_poly.pdbx_seq_one_letter_code
_entity_poly.pdbx_strand_id
1 'polypeptide(L)'
;MTALLSSYGGEMDFTGKKVTIIGAGKSGIAAAALLNDTGAEIVLYDDKKIDTDSLKEKLPSDFRGKIECEKMSDELKNNTDILILSPGVPKDLPFIIEMQERGVKVIGEVELAYYYTKGRIVAVTGTNGKTTTTALTGEILKKKYSNTLVGGNIGIPYTEICLKSSDDGLTVAEMSSFQLDTT
;
A
#
# COMPACT_ATOMS: atom_id res chain seq x y z
N MET A 1 -17.13 13.11 2.92
CA MET A 1 -16.89 13.16 4.37
C MET A 1 -15.39 13.14 4.56
N THR A 2 -14.82 14.13 5.22
CA THR A 2 -13.36 14.23 5.41
C THR A 2 -13.05 13.81 6.84
N ALA A 3 -12.29 12.76 7.04
CA ALA A 3 -11.86 12.33 8.37
C ALA A 3 -10.41 12.77 8.59
N LEU A 4 -10.13 13.39 9.73
CA LEU A 4 -8.77 13.66 10.21
C LEU A 4 -8.34 12.45 11.04
N LEU A 5 -7.36 11.72 10.56
CA LEU A 5 -6.71 10.66 11.34
C LEU A 5 -5.46 11.27 11.99
N SER A 6 -5.41 11.28 13.32
CA SER A 6 -4.18 11.69 14.03
C SER A 6 -3.14 10.58 13.98
N SER A 7 -1.88 10.94 13.90
CA SER A 7 -0.71 10.06 13.84
C SER A 7 -0.60 9.15 15.09
N TYR A 8 -1.18 7.95 15.02
CA TYR A 8 -0.89 6.84 15.90
C TYR A 8 -0.86 5.55 15.06
N GLY A 9 0.05 5.50 14.09
CA GLY A 9 0.42 4.24 13.46
C GLY A 9 1.25 3.45 14.49
N GLY A 10 0.74 2.35 15.00
CA GLY A 10 1.58 1.41 15.71
C GLY A 10 2.70 0.97 14.77
N GLU A 11 3.94 0.89 15.25
CA GLU A 11 5.04 0.36 14.48
C GLU A 11 4.74 -1.11 14.11
N MET A 12 4.70 -1.39 12.81
CA MET A 12 4.61 -2.75 12.31
C MET A 12 6.02 -3.22 11.95
N ASP A 13 6.53 -4.20 12.70
CA ASP A 13 7.84 -4.79 12.41
C ASP A 13 7.70 -5.87 11.33
N PHE A 14 8.34 -5.63 10.20
CA PHE A 14 8.40 -6.55 9.07
C PHE A 14 9.69 -7.40 9.06
N THR A 15 10.62 -7.18 9.99
CA THR A 15 11.91 -7.87 10.02
C THR A 15 11.72 -9.38 10.15
N GLY A 16 12.28 -10.13 9.20
CA GLY A 16 12.18 -11.59 9.13
C GLY A 16 10.77 -12.12 8.86
N LYS A 17 9.79 -11.25 8.54
CA LYS A 17 8.46 -11.68 8.15
C LYS A 17 8.40 -12.04 6.67
N LYS A 18 7.65 -13.08 6.35
CA LYS A 18 7.34 -13.47 4.98
C LYS A 18 6.11 -12.70 4.49
N VAL A 19 6.34 -11.75 3.61
CA VAL A 19 5.33 -10.81 3.12
C VAL A 19 5.00 -11.11 1.68
N THR A 20 3.74 -11.44 1.40
CA THR A 20 3.25 -11.61 0.04
C THR A 20 2.41 -10.40 -0.36
N ILE A 21 2.78 -9.75 -1.46
CA ILE A 21 2.06 -8.62 -2.04
C ILE A 21 1.26 -9.12 -3.22
N ILE A 22 -0.06 -8.95 -3.19
CA ILE A 22 -0.97 -9.38 -4.27
C ILE A 22 -1.25 -8.21 -5.21
N GLY A 23 -0.92 -8.43 -6.48
CA GLY A 23 -1.04 -7.47 -7.57
C GLY A 23 0.26 -6.76 -7.88
N ALA A 24 0.80 -6.99 -9.08
CA ALA A 24 2.05 -6.41 -9.58
C ALA A 24 1.85 -5.09 -10.37
N GLY A 25 0.76 -4.37 -10.08
CA GLY A 25 0.51 -3.04 -10.60
C GLY A 25 1.32 -1.96 -9.88
N LYS A 26 1.04 -0.67 -10.18
CA LYS A 26 1.76 0.48 -9.59
C LYS A 26 1.82 0.43 -8.06
N SER A 27 0.71 0.14 -7.38
CA SER A 27 0.64 0.07 -5.92
C SER A 27 1.44 -1.10 -5.35
N GLY A 28 1.37 -2.28 -5.97
CA GLY A 28 2.16 -3.44 -5.53
C GLY A 28 3.67 -3.24 -5.70
N ILE A 29 4.09 -2.63 -6.81
CA ILE A 29 5.49 -2.24 -7.05
C ILE A 29 5.95 -1.25 -5.97
N ALA A 30 5.13 -0.23 -5.68
CA ALA A 30 5.45 0.77 -4.67
C ALA A 30 5.49 0.16 -3.25
N ALA A 31 4.58 -0.77 -2.93
CA ALA A 31 4.60 -1.53 -1.68
C ALA A 31 5.86 -2.41 -1.56
N ALA A 32 6.25 -3.09 -2.66
CA ALA A 32 7.46 -3.90 -2.69
C ALA A 32 8.72 -3.04 -2.50
N ALA A 33 8.77 -1.86 -3.12
CA ALA A 33 9.86 -0.91 -2.94
C ALA A 33 9.93 -0.37 -1.50
N LEU A 34 8.77 -0.05 -0.90
CA LEU A 34 8.67 0.42 0.48
C LEU A 34 9.21 -0.60 1.48
N LEU A 35 8.97 -1.88 1.23
CA LEU A 35 9.39 -2.96 2.12
C LEU A 35 10.82 -3.46 1.90
N ASN A 36 11.46 -3.07 0.79
CA ASN A 36 12.77 -3.66 0.39
C ASN A 36 13.85 -3.55 1.48
N ASP A 37 13.86 -2.46 2.24
CA ASP A 37 14.87 -2.20 3.27
C ASP A 37 14.41 -2.55 4.69
N THR A 38 13.25 -3.21 4.84
CA THR A 38 12.68 -3.53 6.16
C THR A 38 13.19 -4.86 6.76
N GLY A 39 13.93 -5.64 5.98
CA GLY A 39 14.35 -7.00 6.36
C GLY A 39 13.24 -8.05 6.18
N ALA A 40 12.15 -7.72 5.49
CA ALA A 40 11.11 -8.67 5.09
C ALA A 40 11.58 -9.61 3.97
N GLU A 41 11.08 -10.84 3.97
CA GLU A 41 11.17 -11.76 2.83
C GLU A 41 9.96 -11.50 1.91
N ILE A 42 10.17 -10.77 0.81
CA ILE A 42 9.09 -10.28 -0.04
C ILE A 42 8.84 -11.22 -1.22
N VAL A 43 7.56 -11.52 -1.46
CA VAL A 43 7.08 -12.10 -2.72
C VAL A 43 6.06 -11.16 -3.34
N LEU A 44 6.34 -10.65 -4.54
CA LEU A 44 5.38 -9.90 -5.35
C LEU A 44 4.67 -10.88 -6.29
N TYR A 45 3.37 -11.06 -6.07
CA TYR A 45 2.55 -12.03 -6.78
C TYR A 45 1.47 -11.36 -7.64
N ASP A 46 1.22 -11.91 -8.83
CA ASP A 46 0.08 -11.53 -9.68
C ASP A 46 -0.56 -12.80 -10.28
N ASP A 47 -1.88 -12.85 -10.36
CA ASP A 47 -2.64 -13.98 -10.95
C ASP A 47 -2.52 -14.06 -12.47
N LYS A 48 -2.04 -13.00 -13.10
CA LYS A 48 -1.83 -12.92 -14.54
C LYS A 48 -0.39 -13.26 -14.89
N LYS A 49 -0.22 -13.77 -16.11
CA LYS A 49 1.11 -13.87 -16.69
C LYS A 49 1.66 -12.47 -16.93
N ILE A 50 2.77 -12.15 -16.30
CA ILE A 50 3.46 -10.86 -16.41
C ILE A 50 4.85 -11.07 -17.00
N ASP A 51 5.34 -10.06 -17.70
CA ASP A 51 6.74 -9.99 -18.09
C ASP A 51 7.58 -9.59 -16.86
N THR A 52 8.20 -10.60 -16.26
CA THR A 52 8.98 -10.43 -15.04
C THR A 52 10.22 -9.55 -15.23
N ASP A 53 10.80 -9.50 -16.44
CA ASP A 53 11.96 -8.68 -16.71
C ASP A 53 11.58 -7.20 -16.81
N SER A 54 10.50 -6.89 -17.52
CA SER A 54 9.92 -5.54 -17.53
C SER A 54 9.44 -5.08 -16.14
N LEU A 55 9.00 -6.03 -15.28
CA LEU A 55 8.60 -5.71 -13.92
C LEU A 55 9.82 -5.41 -13.03
N LYS A 56 10.91 -6.17 -13.17
CA LYS A 56 12.17 -5.91 -12.43
C LYS A 56 12.75 -4.53 -12.72
N GLU A 57 12.62 -4.02 -13.95
CA GLU A 57 13.06 -2.67 -14.31
C GLU A 57 12.33 -1.56 -13.53
N LYS A 58 11.13 -1.85 -13.01
CA LYS A 58 10.29 -0.91 -12.25
C LYS A 58 10.49 -1.00 -10.73
N LEU A 59 11.15 -2.05 -10.28
CA LEU A 59 11.51 -2.25 -8.89
C LEU A 59 12.86 -1.59 -8.58
N PRO A 60 13.21 -1.36 -7.30
CA PRO A 60 14.55 -0.93 -6.94
C PRO A 60 15.62 -1.86 -7.53
N SER A 61 16.74 -1.31 -7.98
CA SER A 61 17.84 -2.10 -8.59
C SER A 61 18.45 -3.13 -7.64
N ASP A 62 18.28 -2.92 -6.35
CA ASP A 62 18.70 -3.80 -5.25
C ASP A 62 17.55 -4.60 -4.65
N PHE A 63 16.41 -4.70 -5.35
CA PHE A 63 15.25 -5.48 -4.89
C PHE A 63 15.62 -6.93 -4.62
N ARG A 64 15.37 -7.39 -3.39
CA ARG A 64 15.77 -8.72 -2.90
C ARG A 64 14.63 -9.73 -2.89
N GLY A 65 13.40 -9.28 -3.17
CA GLY A 65 12.22 -10.12 -3.19
C GLY A 65 12.13 -11.04 -4.42
N LYS A 66 11.19 -11.96 -4.36
CA LYS A 66 10.83 -12.83 -5.48
C LYS A 66 9.63 -12.27 -6.22
N ILE A 67 9.50 -12.63 -7.49
CA ILE A 67 8.33 -12.35 -8.31
C ILE A 67 7.72 -13.69 -8.71
N GLU A 68 6.44 -13.89 -8.41
CA GLU A 68 5.67 -15.07 -8.80
C GLU A 68 4.43 -14.64 -9.58
N CYS A 69 4.00 -15.44 -10.56
CA CYS A 69 2.81 -15.14 -11.35
C CYS A 69 2.03 -16.41 -11.73
N GLU A 70 0.81 -16.20 -12.24
CA GLU A 70 -0.16 -17.21 -12.68
C GLU A 70 -0.77 -17.96 -11.50
N LYS A 71 -0.32 -19.16 -11.18
CA LYS A 71 -0.91 -19.97 -10.10
C LYS A 71 -0.14 -19.80 -8.80
N MET A 72 -0.81 -19.30 -7.77
CA MET A 72 -0.25 -19.24 -6.42
C MET A 72 0.04 -20.65 -5.92
N SER A 73 1.30 -20.89 -5.53
CA SER A 73 1.72 -22.17 -5.00
C SER A 73 1.19 -22.41 -3.58
N ASP A 74 0.99 -23.67 -3.21
CA ASP A 74 0.62 -24.02 -1.83
C ASP A 74 1.77 -23.69 -0.86
N GLU A 75 3.02 -23.73 -1.35
CA GLU A 75 4.18 -23.29 -0.60
C GLU A 75 4.10 -21.80 -0.24
N LEU A 76 3.75 -20.92 -1.20
CA LEU A 76 3.58 -19.49 -0.94
C LEU A 76 2.47 -19.22 0.06
N LYS A 77 1.31 -19.86 -0.09
CA LYS A 77 0.20 -19.73 0.86
C LYS A 77 0.58 -20.16 2.27
N ASN A 78 1.35 -21.26 2.39
CA ASN A 78 1.73 -21.83 3.68
C ASN A 78 2.87 -21.07 4.37
N ASN A 79 3.64 -20.31 3.61
CA ASN A 79 4.81 -19.58 4.10
C ASN A 79 4.62 -18.05 4.15
N THR A 80 3.39 -17.56 4.15
CA THR A 80 3.09 -16.12 4.26
C THR A 80 2.66 -15.78 5.69
N ASP A 81 3.32 -14.78 6.29
CA ASP A 81 2.93 -14.23 7.60
C ASP A 81 1.99 -13.03 7.42
N ILE A 82 2.25 -12.21 6.39
CA ILE A 82 1.50 -10.99 6.10
C ILE A 82 1.15 -10.96 4.62
N LEU A 83 -0.12 -10.72 4.32
CA LEU A 83 -0.63 -10.55 2.97
C LEU A 83 -1.00 -9.08 2.74
N ILE A 84 -0.40 -8.46 1.73
CA ILE A 84 -0.69 -7.07 1.36
C ILE A 84 -1.49 -7.06 0.07
N LEU A 85 -2.66 -6.43 0.10
CA LEU A 85 -3.55 -6.35 -1.05
C LEU A 85 -3.40 -5.01 -1.77
N SER A 86 -3.11 -5.08 -3.09
CA SER A 86 -3.24 -3.91 -3.94
C SER A 86 -4.72 -3.48 -4.07
N PRO A 87 -5.01 -2.18 -4.30
CA PRO A 87 -6.39 -1.64 -4.25
C PRO A 87 -7.41 -2.32 -5.18
N GLY A 88 -6.95 -2.99 -6.24
CA GLY A 88 -7.81 -3.69 -7.20
C GLY A 88 -8.08 -5.16 -6.85
N VAL A 89 -7.52 -5.68 -5.77
CA VAL A 89 -7.66 -7.09 -5.37
C VAL A 89 -8.83 -7.22 -4.39
N PRO A 90 -9.88 -8.01 -4.74
CA PRO A 90 -10.98 -8.28 -3.82
C PRO A 90 -10.48 -9.06 -2.59
N LYS A 91 -10.91 -8.64 -1.40
CA LYS A 91 -10.55 -9.31 -0.13
C LYS A 91 -11.28 -10.63 0.11
N ASP A 92 -12.35 -10.87 -0.63
CA ASP A 92 -13.22 -12.05 -0.54
C ASP A 92 -12.82 -13.19 -1.47
N LEU A 93 -11.64 -13.12 -2.06
CA LEU A 93 -11.10 -14.24 -2.84
C LEU A 93 -10.89 -15.46 -1.93
N PRO A 94 -11.28 -16.68 -2.37
CA PRO A 94 -11.26 -17.88 -1.53
C PRO A 94 -9.91 -18.15 -0.85
N PHE A 95 -8.80 -17.94 -1.56
CA PHE A 95 -7.47 -18.15 -1.00
C PHE A 95 -7.10 -17.11 0.08
N ILE A 96 -7.62 -15.87 -0.04
CA ILE A 96 -7.39 -14.80 0.97
C ILE A 96 -8.13 -15.16 2.25
N ILE A 97 -9.39 -15.59 2.13
CA ILE A 97 -10.21 -16.05 3.27
C ILE A 97 -9.52 -17.23 3.96
N GLU A 98 -9.09 -18.23 3.19
CA GLU A 98 -8.36 -19.40 3.72
C GLU A 98 -7.09 -18.97 4.50
N MET A 99 -6.31 -18.03 3.96
CA MET A 99 -5.12 -17.53 4.63
C MET A 99 -5.45 -16.76 5.90
N GLN A 100 -6.51 -15.94 5.91
CA GLN A 100 -6.99 -15.23 7.11
C GLN A 100 -7.43 -16.20 8.21
N GLU A 101 -8.19 -17.25 7.86
CA GLU A 101 -8.63 -18.31 8.80
C GLU A 101 -7.45 -19.04 9.43
N ARG A 102 -6.33 -19.11 8.74
CA ARG A 102 -5.06 -19.69 9.22
C ARG A 102 -4.21 -18.71 10.03
N GLY A 103 -4.69 -17.48 10.24
CA GLY A 103 -4.03 -16.46 11.05
C GLY A 103 -3.05 -15.57 10.28
N VAL A 104 -3.03 -15.62 8.94
CA VAL A 104 -2.23 -14.67 8.14
C VAL A 104 -2.83 -13.28 8.30
N LYS A 105 -2.00 -12.31 8.65
CA LYS A 105 -2.44 -10.92 8.75
C LYS A 105 -2.64 -10.34 7.35
N VAL A 106 -3.85 -9.89 7.03
CA VAL A 106 -4.19 -9.27 5.74
C VAL A 106 -4.37 -7.78 5.93
N ILE A 107 -3.61 -6.98 5.19
CA ILE A 107 -3.68 -5.52 5.20
C ILE A 107 -3.77 -4.97 3.77
N GLY A 108 -4.32 -3.77 3.63
CA GLY A 108 -4.32 -3.05 2.37
C GLY A 108 -3.05 -2.22 2.16
N GLU A 109 -2.82 -1.81 0.91
CA GLU A 109 -1.73 -0.89 0.55
C GLU A 109 -1.80 0.43 1.35
N VAL A 110 -3.00 0.93 1.60
CA VAL A 110 -3.22 2.15 2.39
C VAL A 110 -2.80 1.97 3.84
N GLU A 111 -3.13 0.84 4.46
CA GLU A 111 -2.71 0.53 5.82
C GLU A 111 -1.18 0.40 5.91
N LEU A 112 -0.55 -0.27 4.93
CA LEU A 112 0.90 -0.33 4.84
C LEU A 112 1.50 1.08 4.80
N ALA A 113 1.03 1.94 3.91
CA ALA A 113 1.52 3.31 3.79
C ALA A 113 1.30 4.14 5.07
N TYR A 114 0.20 3.88 5.77
CA TYR A 114 -0.11 4.54 7.04
C TYR A 114 0.97 4.28 8.10
N TYR A 115 1.49 3.07 8.22
CA TYR A 115 2.59 2.74 9.16
C TYR A 115 3.86 3.53 8.90
N TYR A 116 4.10 3.97 7.65
CA TYR A 116 5.28 4.73 7.26
C TYR A 116 5.02 6.24 7.15
N THR A 117 3.76 6.67 7.27
CA THR A 117 3.43 8.10 7.13
C THR A 117 3.70 8.84 8.43
N LYS A 118 4.51 9.89 8.33
CA LYS A 118 4.76 10.85 9.40
C LYS A 118 3.81 12.04 9.28
N GLY A 119 3.60 12.72 10.40
CA GLY A 119 2.79 13.93 10.46
C GLY A 119 1.28 13.63 10.39
N ARG A 120 0.51 14.57 9.84
CA ARG A 120 -0.95 14.51 9.81
C ARG A 120 -1.47 14.02 8.47
N ILE A 121 -2.58 13.29 8.50
CA ILE A 121 -3.22 12.77 7.31
C ILE A 121 -4.64 13.33 7.20
N VAL A 122 -4.99 13.80 6.01
CA VAL A 122 -6.36 14.13 5.61
C VAL A 122 -6.79 13.12 4.55
N ALA A 123 -7.63 12.17 4.95
CA ALA A 123 -8.20 11.19 4.03
C ALA A 123 -9.46 11.74 3.37
N VAL A 124 -9.54 11.65 2.04
CA VAL A 124 -10.69 12.08 1.25
C VAL A 124 -11.31 10.87 0.56
N THR A 125 -12.53 10.55 0.94
CA THR A 125 -13.31 9.47 0.32
C THR A 125 -14.73 9.91 -0.01
N GLY A 126 -15.43 9.13 -0.82
CA GLY A 126 -16.81 9.39 -1.23
C GLY A 126 -17.11 8.77 -2.58
N THR A 127 -18.37 8.78 -2.99
CA THR A 127 -18.80 8.23 -4.28
C THR A 127 -18.32 9.08 -5.46
N ASN A 128 -18.48 10.40 -5.37
CA ASN A 128 -18.11 11.36 -6.39
C ASN A 128 -17.27 12.50 -5.82
N GLY A 129 -16.51 13.19 -6.66
CA GLY A 129 -15.77 14.40 -6.31
C GLY A 129 -14.51 14.20 -5.48
N LYS A 130 -14.11 12.96 -5.18
CA LYS A 130 -12.90 12.69 -4.41
C LYS A 130 -11.69 13.43 -4.95
N THR A 131 -11.39 13.23 -6.23
CA THR A 131 -10.24 13.84 -6.93
C THR A 131 -10.20 15.34 -6.80
N THR A 132 -11.31 15.99 -7.12
CA THR A 132 -11.43 17.46 -7.07
C THR A 132 -11.24 17.95 -5.62
N THR A 133 -11.88 17.28 -4.67
CA THR A 133 -11.78 17.63 -3.26
C THR A 133 -10.35 17.42 -2.74
N THR A 134 -9.70 16.30 -3.10
CA THR A 134 -8.31 16.03 -2.72
C THR A 134 -7.36 17.08 -3.27
N ALA A 135 -7.47 17.39 -4.56
CA ALA A 135 -6.65 18.40 -5.21
C ALA A 135 -6.86 19.80 -4.59
N LEU A 136 -8.11 20.23 -4.44
CA LEU A 136 -8.44 21.52 -3.86
C LEU A 136 -7.98 21.62 -2.40
N THR A 137 -8.20 20.58 -1.59
CA THR A 137 -7.74 20.52 -0.21
C THR A 137 -6.21 20.63 -0.15
N GLY A 138 -5.50 19.92 -1.04
CA GLY A 138 -4.05 20.01 -1.15
C GLY A 138 -3.57 21.43 -1.47
N GLU A 139 -4.18 22.09 -2.47
CA GLU A 139 -3.82 23.44 -2.84
C GLU A 139 -4.09 24.49 -1.73
N ILE A 140 -5.18 24.32 -1.01
CA ILE A 140 -5.50 25.18 0.15
C ILE A 140 -4.47 24.98 1.27
N LEU A 141 -4.17 23.73 1.59
CA LEU A 141 -3.27 23.38 2.70
C LEU A 141 -1.82 23.74 2.41
N LYS A 142 -1.35 23.63 1.17
CA LYS A 142 -0.03 24.11 0.73
C LYS A 142 0.21 25.59 1.01
N LYS A 143 -0.84 26.41 1.06
CA LYS A 143 -0.71 27.84 1.39
C LYS A 143 -0.26 28.06 2.85
N LYS A 144 -0.54 27.12 3.74
CA LYS A 144 -0.20 27.22 5.17
C LYS A 144 0.88 26.22 5.58
N TYR A 145 0.91 25.06 4.97
CA TYR A 145 1.83 23.96 5.30
C TYR A 145 2.69 23.64 4.08
N SER A 146 3.94 24.10 4.07
CA SER A 146 4.86 23.91 2.93
C SER A 146 5.12 22.43 2.62
N ASN A 147 5.09 21.56 3.64
CA ASN A 147 5.32 20.12 3.52
C ASN A 147 4.00 19.37 3.31
N THR A 148 3.13 19.84 2.40
CA THR A 148 1.87 19.17 2.05
C THR A 148 2.08 18.25 0.86
N LEU A 149 1.83 16.96 1.07
CA LEU A 149 1.84 15.92 0.05
C LEU A 149 0.40 15.62 -0.41
N VAL A 150 0.23 15.25 -1.67
CA VAL A 150 -1.08 14.89 -2.25
C VAL A 150 -0.93 13.65 -3.12
N GLY A 151 -1.77 12.63 -2.90
CA GLY A 151 -1.75 11.41 -3.69
C GLY A 151 -2.76 10.39 -3.19
N GLY A 152 -2.53 9.11 -3.48
CA GLY A 152 -3.38 8.01 -3.04
C GLY A 152 -3.97 7.22 -4.20
N ASN A 153 -5.30 7.03 -4.23
CA ASN A 153 -6.00 6.26 -5.26
C ASN A 153 -5.81 6.81 -6.67
N ILE A 154 -5.42 8.08 -6.81
CA ILE A 154 -5.10 8.74 -8.07
C ILE A 154 -3.72 9.35 -8.04
N GLY A 155 -3.11 9.37 -9.23
CA GLY A 155 -1.78 9.96 -9.42
C GLY A 155 -0.68 9.07 -8.86
N ILE A 156 -0.06 9.51 -7.77
CA ILE A 156 1.04 8.81 -7.10
C ILE A 156 0.46 7.90 -6.00
N PRO A 157 0.79 6.58 -5.97
CA PRO A 157 0.36 5.68 -4.91
C PRO A 157 0.72 6.21 -3.52
N TYR A 158 -0.13 5.91 -2.52
CA TYR A 158 0.11 6.39 -1.17
C TYR A 158 1.40 5.80 -0.57
N THR A 159 1.72 4.54 -0.88
CA THR A 159 2.99 3.88 -0.53
C THR A 159 4.24 4.56 -1.12
N GLU A 160 4.11 5.30 -2.21
CA GLU A 160 5.24 6.07 -2.76
C GLU A 160 5.41 7.42 -2.07
N ILE A 161 4.31 8.08 -1.67
CA ILE A 161 4.39 9.41 -1.06
C ILE A 161 4.64 9.36 0.43
N CYS A 162 4.29 8.29 1.14
CA CYS A 162 4.45 8.19 2.59
C CYS A 162 5.90 8.37 3.05
N LEU A 163 6.88 7.87 2.27
CA LEU A 163 8.30 8.03 2.55
C LEU A 163 8.81 9.50 2.47
N LYS A 164 8.06 10.36 1.79
CA LYS A 164 8.38 11.81 1.68
C LYS A 164 7.72 12.62 2.78
N SER A 165 6.93 11.97 3.66
CA SER A 165 6.24 12.63 4.77
C SER A 165 7.20 13.02 5.88
N SER A 166 6.86 14.07 6.62
CA SER A 166 7.64 14.58 7.74
C SER A 166 6.75 14.82 8.96
N ASP A 167 7.34 14.85 10.15
CA ASP A 167 6.59 14.97 11.42
C ASP A 167 5.74 16.25 11.50
N ASP A 168 6.21 17.33 10.89
CA ASP A 168 5.50 18.60 10.76
C ASP A 168 4.65 18.70 9.48
N GLY A 169 4.67 17.65 8.65
CA GLY A 169 4.02 17.58 7.35
C GLY A 169 2.53 17.26 7.41
N LEU A 170 1.90 17.32 6.24
CA LEU A 170 0.51 16.97 6.03
C LEU A 170 0.35 16.22 4.73
N THR A 171 -0.30 15.06 4.77
CA THR A 171 -0.61 14.26 3.60
C THR A 171 -2.11 14.30 3.32
N VAL A 172 -2.50 14.73 2.11
CA VAL A 172 -3.89 14.66 1.64
C VAL A 172 -3.99 13.43 0.74
N ALA A 173 -4.66 12.40 1.23
CA ALA A 173 -4.75 11.11 0.55
C ALA A 173 -6.18 10.88 0.02
N GLU A 174 -6.30 10.66 -1.30
CA GLU A 174 -7.53 10.12 -1.86
C GLU A 174 -7.62 8.62 -1.56
N MET A 175 -8.74 8.19 -1.01
CA MET A 175 -8.99 6.79 -0.68
C MET A 175 -10.30 6.32 -1.31
N SER A 176 -10.28 5.15 -1.94
CA SER A 176 -11.50 4.46 -2.35
C SER A 176 -12.15 3.76 -1.15
N SER A 177 -13.46 3.45 -1.26
CA SER A 177 -14.14 2.63 -0.26
C SER A 177 -13.49 1.25 -0.08
N PHE A 178 -13.03 0.64 -1.18
CA PHE A 178 -12.33 -0.65 -1.15
C PHE A 178 -11.01 -0.61 -0.39
N GLN A 179 -10.27 0.51 -0.50
CA GLN A 179 -9.03 0.68 0.25
C GLN A 179 -9.29 0.85 1.75
N LEU A 180 -10.38 1.51 2.13
CA LEU A 180 -10.77 1.67 3.54
C LEU A 180 -11.32 0.39 4.17
N ASP A 181 -11.78 -0.56 3.37
CA ASP A 181 -12.24 -1.86 3.84
C ASP A 181 -11.11 -2.78 4.34
N THR A 182 -9.87 -2.44 4.04
CA THR A 182 -8.65 -3.19 4.38
C THR A 182 -7.71 -2.43 5.32
N THR A 183 -8.24 -1.39 5.97
CA THR A 183 -7.56 -0.58 7.00
C THR A 183 -8.15 -0.82 8.37
#